data_c5040400ace3fdde411e6ef8184c4b38
#
_entry.id   c5040400ace3fdde411e6ef8184c4b38
#
_cell.length_a   1.000
_cell.length_b   1.000
_cell.length_c   1.000
_cell.angle_alpha   90.00
_cell.angle_beta   90.00
_cell.angle_gamma   90.00
#
_symmetry.space_group_name_H-M   'P 1'
#
loop_
_entity.id
_entity.type
_entity.pdbx_description
1 polymer ?
#
loop_
_entity_poly.entity_id
_entity_poly.type
_entity_poly.pdbx_seq_one_letter_code
_entity_poly.pdbx_strand_id
1 'polypeptide(L)'
;MTLGFRGEALASICAVSKVDVLTKRPEEDYGTHYVIEGAVEKTCEEGGCPDGTTFVVRDIFYNVPARLKFLKKDVSEGNFAADLVTKLTLSHHEISFKFIRDNKVEILTAGDGKIYSAVYSVYGRDFANSMLEVDYTWQGMHITGFTVKPLSAKPNRRFQNFFVNKRYVKSRACAAALEEAYRNLLMTGKFPACVLYIDIPPNTIDVNVHPTKIEVRFSDEKLMHEAVFFAVKNSLMKNDRPNEMHLENKRNFTESFLIYLKKITAFSLNSPWRIIVKSLPCKRLRYLPQSRRQKSSTKIRTAIKSPHQRLEQSRAGA
;
A
#
# COMPACT_ATOMS: atom_id res chain seq x y z
N MET A 1 7.00 -13.99 13.73
CA MET A 1 7.43 -14.70 12.50
C MET A 1 8.14 -13.67 11.63
N THR A 2 9.36 -13.92 11.17
CA THR A 2 10.14 -13.00 10.34
C THR A 2 9.91 -13.26 8.86
N LEU A 3 9.90 -12.21 8.02
CA LEU A 3 9.82 -12.34 6.56
C LEU A 3 11.13 -12.81 5.95
N GLY A 4 12.26 -12.42 6.55
CA GLY A 4 13.61 -12.83 6.15
C GLY A 4 14.01 -14.16 6.78
N PHE A 5 14.87 -14.93 6.07
CA PHE A 5 15.32 -16.26 6.55
C PHE A 5 16.77 -16.62 6.17
N ARG A 6 17.40 -15.89 5.23
CA ARG A 6 18.76 -16.19 4.76
C ARG A 6 19.83 -15.25 5.30
N GLY A 7 19.48 -14.09 5.84
CA GLY A 7 20.42 -13.07 6.29
C GLY A 7 21.21 -12.35 5.17
N GLU A 8 20.88 -12.60 3.89
CA GLU A 8 21.68 -12.13 2.74
C GLU A 8 21.19 -10.80 2.14
N ALA A 9 19.99 -10.32 2.53
CA ALA A 9 19.36 -9.18 1.87
C ALA A 9 20.16 -7.88 2.07
N LEU A 10 20.56 -7.56 3.29
CA LEU A 10 21.31 -6.35 3.59
C LEU A 10 22.70 -6.38 2.94
N ALA A 11 23.40 -7.51 3.00
CA ALA A 11 24.69 -7.68 2.35
C ALA A 11 24.58 -7.44 0.83
N SER A 12 23.54 -7.96 0.18
CA SER A 12 23.28 -7.75 -1.24
C SER A 12 22.96 -6.29 -1.58
N ILE A 13 22.23 -5.59 -0.72
CA ILE A 13 21.91 -4.16 -0.89
C ILE A 13 23.20 -3.33 -0.72
N CYS A 14 23.97 -3.57 0.34
CA CYS A 14 25.22 -2.87 0.62
C CYS A 14 26.26 -3.06 -0.49
N ALA A 15 26.27 -4.21 -1.16
CA ALA A 15 27.21 -4.48 -2.25
C ALA A 15 26.97 -3.61 -3.49
N VAL A 16 25.75 -3.07 -3.69
CA VAL A 16 25.38 -2.37 -4.92
C VAL A 16 24.85 -0.95 -4.69
N SER A 17 24.96 -0.44 -3.48
CA SER A 17 24.45 0.89 -3.10
C SER A 17 25.33 1.55 -2.04
N LYS A 18 25.00 2.80 -1.71
CA LYS A 18 25.52 3.51 -0.54
C LYS A 18 24.49 3.41 0.56
N VAL A 19 24.88 2.84 1.69
CA VAL A 19 24.00 2.59 2.82
C VAL A 19 24.51 3.30 4.05
N ASP A 20 23.61 3.99 4.72
CA ASP A 20 23.82 4.78 5.90
C ASP A 20 22.88 4.25 6.98
N VAL A 21 23.40 3.73 8.08
CA VAL A 21 22.64 3.07 9.13
C VAL A 21 22.85 3.80 10.44
N LEU A 22 21.76 4.20 11.07
CA LEU A 22 21.75 4.77 12.41
C LEU A 22 20.92 3.83 13.30
N THR A 23 21.52 3.30 14.35
CA THR A 23 20.82 2.35 15.22
C THR A 23 21.18 2.58 16.70
N LYS A 24 20.15 2.49 17.56
CA LYS A 24 20.29 2.62 19.01
C LYS A 24 19.28 1.72 19.71
N ARG A 25 19.71 1.07 20.77
CA ARG A 25 18.78 0.37 21.70
C ARG A 25 18.24 1.35 22.72
N PRO A 26 17.04 1.12 23.28
CA PRO A 26 16.47 2.01 24.28
C PRO A 26 17.31 2.12 25.56
N GLU A 27 18.10 1.09 25.88
CA GLU A 27 18.93 1.01 27.08
C GLU A 27 20.31 1.68 26.90
N GLU A 28 20.66 2.11 25.68
CA GLU A 28 21.96 2.71 25.35
C GLU A 28 21.85 4.24 25.28
N ASP A 29 22.84 4.95 25.80
CA ASP A 29 22.89 6.41 25.74
C ASP A 29 23.26 6.91 24.34
N TYR A 30 24.13 6.17 23.65
CA TYR A 30 24.62 6.51 22.30
C TYR A 30 24.21 5.41 21.33
N GLY A 31 23.98 5.81 20.08
CA GLY A 31 23.75 4.89 18.99
C GLY A 31 25.02 4.68 18.16
N THR A 32 24.91 3.82 17.17
CA THR A 32 25.95 3.58 16.17
C THR A 32 25.56 4.19 14.84
N HIS A 33 26.46 4.97 14.26
CA HIS A 33 26.39 5.44 12.89
C HIS A 33 27.34 4.61 12.03
N TYR A 34 26.79 3.89 11.05
CA TYR A 34 27.53 2.98 10.19
C TYR A 34 27.30 3.32 8.72
N VAL A 35 28.37 3.58 7.98
CA VAL A 35 28.32 3.90 6.55
C VAL A 35 29.09 2.86 5.76
N ILE A 36 28.43 2.26 4.76
CA ILE A 36 29.01 1.28 3.85
C ILE A 36 28.67 1.64 2.40
N GLU A 37 29.66 1.59 1.52
CA GLU A 37 29.51 1.90 0.11
C GLU A 37 30.11 0.77 -0.74
N GLY A 38 29.28 0.10 -1.57
CA GLY A 38 29.73 -0.98 -2.44
C GLY A 38 30.43 -2.11 -1.70
N ALA A 39 29.90 -2.51 -0.54
CA ALA A 39 30.44 -3.50 0.39
C ALA A 39 31.77 -3.06 1.09
N VAL A 40 32.19 -1.80 0.99
CA VAL A 40 33.36 -1.27 1.69
C VAL A 40 32.87 -0.39 2.84
N GLU A 41 33.25 -0.74 4.06
CA GLU A 41 32.99 0.06 5.25
C GLU A 41 33.74 1.41 5.12
N LYS A 42 33.04 2.51 5.40
CA LYS A 42 33.57 3.87 5.39
C LYS A 42 33.73 4.41 6.79
N THR A 43 32.69 4.26 7.59
CA THR A 43 32.61 4.82 8.94
C THR A 43 31.84 3.86 9.85
N CYS A 44 32.33 3.69 11.07
CA CYS A 44 31.62 3.04 12.17
C CYS A 44 31.97 3.82 13.44
N GLU A 45 31.05 4.68 13.87
CA GLU A 45 31.29 5.59 14.99
C GLU A 45 30.06 5.72 15.89
N GLU A 46 30.26 6.19 17.10
CA GLU A 46 29.16 6.55 17.98
C GLU A 46 28.45 7.79 17.44
N GLY A 47 27.11 7.76 17.46
CA GLY A 47 26.28 8.85 16.95
C GLY A 47 24.99 9.03 17.74
N GLY A 48 24.57 10.28 17.85
CA GLY A 48 23.26 10.60 18.42
C GLY A 48 22.15 10.23 17.45
N CYS A 49 21.31 9.27 17.81
CA CYS A 49 20.12 8.90 17.03
C CYS A 49 18.95 8.51 17.95
N PRO A 50 17.71 8.57 17.45
CA PRO A 50 16.56 8.07 18.21
C PRO A 50 16.63 6.56 18.36
N ASP A 51 15.91 6.03 19.38
CA ASP A 51 15.77 4.59 19.58
C ASP A 51 15.23 3.89 18.33
N GLY A 52 15.77 2.73 18.01
CA GLY A 52 15.43 1.98 16.80
C GLY A 52 16.51 2.03 15.74
N THR A 53 16.12 1.72 14.49
CA THR A 53 17.07 1.66 13.37
C THR A 53 16.54 2.44 12.17
N THR A 54 17.39 3.30 11.62
CA THR A 54 17.15 4.05 10.39
C THR A 54 18.11 3.55 9.31
N PHE A 55 17.56 3.12 8.16
CA PHE A 55 18.33 2.80 6.96
C PHE A 55 18.09 3.86 5.91
N VAL A 56 19.18 4.38 5.34
CA VAL A 56 19.14 5.26 4.18
C VAL A 56 19.93 4.62 3.07
N VAL A 57 19.25 4.20 2.00
CA VAL A 57 19.87 3.56 0.84
C VAL A 57 19.86 4.55 -0.32
N ARG A 58 21.03 4.85 -0.88
CA ARG A 58 21.20 5.80 -1.98
C ARG A 58 21.96 5.17 -3.14
N ASP A 59 21.78 5.72 -4.32
CA ASP A 59 22.57 5.45 -5.51
C ASP A 59 22.66 3.96 -5.86
N ILE A 60 21.50 3.29 -5.89
CA ILE A 60 21.45 1.85 -6.21
C ILE A 60 22.10 1.58 -7.58
N PHE A 61 22.96 0.56 -7.64
CA PHE A 61 23.75 0.15 -8.82
C PHE A 61 24.78 1.18 -9.31
N TYR A 62 25.18 2.17 -8.51
CA TYR A 62 26.20 3.16 -8.90
C TYR A 62 27.53 2.52 -9.31
N ASN A 63 27.90 1.40 -8.68
CA ASN A 63 29.11 0.61 -8.94
C ASN A 63 28.89 -0.54 -9.90
N VAL A 64 27.67 -0.74 -10.44
CA VAL A 64 27.29 -1.81 -11.36
C VAL A 64 26.55 -1.25 -12.59
N PRO A 65 27.28 -0.53 -13.50
CA PRO A 65 26.65 0.18 -14.62
C PRO A 65 25.78 -0.70 -15.52
N ALA A 66 26.14 -1.98 -15.66
CA ALA A 66 25.32 -2.94 -16.42
C ALA A 66 23.92 -3.10 -15.83
N ARG A 67 23.81 -3.22 -14.49
CA ARG A 67 22.50 -3.31 -13.81
C ARG A 67 21.74 -1.98 -13.85
N LEU A 68 22.44 -0.85 -13.70
CA LEU A 68 21.84 0.48 -13.80
C LEU A 68 21.13 0.69 -15.15
N LYS A 69 21.73 0.21 -16.25
CA LYS A 69 21.13 0.28 -17.61
C LYS A 69 19.86 -0.55 -17.78
N PHE A 70 19.65 -1.57 -16.95
CA PHE A 70 18.44 -2.41 -16.98
C PHE A 70 17.29 -1.83 -16.16
N LEU A 71 17.51 -0.81 -15.34
CA LEU A 71 16.43 -0.11 -14.67
C LEU A 71 15.52 0.54 -15.71
N LYS A 72 14.23 0.41 -15.46
CA LYS A 72 13.20 1.09 -16.25
C LYS A 72 13.16 2.57 -15.90
N LYS A 73 12.25 3.32 -16.53
CA LYS A 73 11.99 4.71 -16.17
C LYS A 73 11.55 4.80 -14.70
N ASP A 74 11.94 5.86 -14.01
CA ASP A 74 11.66 6.09 -12.57
C ASP A 74 10.18 5.90 -12.22
N VAL A 75 9.27 6.36 -13.09
CA VAL A 75 7.82 6.15 -12.92
C VAL A 75 7.47 4.66 -12.89
N SER A 76 8.12 3.84 -13.71
CA SER A 76 7.85 2.39 -13.75
C SER A 76 8.39 1.68 -12.52
N GLU A 77 9.63 2.01 -12.11
CA GLU A 77 10.23 1.46 -10.89
C GLU A 77 9.46 1.90 -9.65
N GLY A 78 9.05 3.17 -9.59
CA GLY A 78 8.19 3.69 -8.52
C GLY A 78 6.84 2.97 -8.44
N ASN A 79 6.23 2.61 -9.58
CA ASN A 79 4.99 1.83 -9.61
C ASN A 79 5.19 0.40 -9.10
N PHE A 80 6.34 -0.24 -9.38
CA PHE A 80 6.66 -1.56 -8.82
C PHE A 80 6.87 -1.49 -7.30
N ALA A 81 7.56 -0.45 -6.82
CA ALA A 81 7.74 -0.21 -5.39
C ALA A 81 6.38 0.01 -4.69
N ALA A 82 5.51 0.85 -5.26
CA ALA A 82 4.17 1.11 -4.73
C ALA A 82 3.31 -0.17 -4.69
N ASP A 83 3.37 -1.02 -5.73
CA ASP A 83 2.65 -2.30 -5.78
C ASP A 83 3.16 -3.27 -4.69
N LEU A 84 4.48 -3.30 -4.45
CA LEU A 84 5.07 -4.11 -3.39
C LEU A 84 4.64 -3.61 -2.00
N VAL A 85 4.73 -2.30 -1.74
CA VAL A 85 4.31 -1.69 -0.47
C VAL A 85 2.81 -1.92 -0.24
N THR A 86 1.97 -1.81 -1.28
CA THR A 86 0.55 -2.15 -1.22
C THR A 86 0.33 -3.58 -0.70
N LYS A 87 1.06 -4.57 -1.22
CA LYS A 87 0.93 -5.96 -0.80
C LYS A 87 1.42 -6.19 0.63
N LEU A 88 2.52 -5.53 1.02
CA LEU A 88 3.02 -5.57 2.39
C LEU A 88 2.01 -4.96 3.37
N THR A 89 1.45 -3.81 3.02
CA THR A 89 0.41 -3.13 3.82
C THR A 89 -0.83 -4.00 4.03
N LEU A 90 -1.30 -4.66 2.98
CA LEU A 90 -2.44 -5.57 3.07
C LEU A 90 -2.08 -6.84 3.85
N SER A 91 -0.85 -7.37 3.71
CA SER A 91 -0.39 -8.55 4.44
C SER A 91 -0.22 -8.31 5.93
N HIS A 92 0.18 -7.08 6.31
CA HIS A 92 0.52 -6.68 7.68
C HIS A 92 -0.27 -5.42 8.08
N HIS A 93 -1.59 -5.56 8.11
CA HIS A 93 -2.50 -4.47 8.45
C HIS A 93 -2.40 -4.00 9.91
N GLU A 94 -1.68 -4.76 10.74
CA GLU A 94 -1.29 -4.40 12.10
C GLU A 94 -0.10 -3.42 12.17
N ILE A 95 0.58 -3.18 11.03
CA ILE A 95 1.73 -2.26 10.95
C ILE A 95 1.29 -0.97 10.25
N SER A 96 1.74 0.17 10.79
CA SER A 96 1.57 1.47 10.14
C SER A 96 2.61 1.64 9.03
N PHE A 97 2.14 1.83 7.79
CA PHE A 97 2.97 2.09 6.63
C PHE A 97 2.80 3.53 6.16
N LYS A 98 3.91 4.17 5.81
CA LYS A 98 3.94 5.45 5.12
C LYS A 98 4.86 5.33 3.91
N PHE A 99 4.30 5.40 2.71
CA PHE A 99 5.06 5.40 1.47
C PHE A 99 4.98 6.76 0.80
N ILE A 100 6.15 7.33 0.53
CA ILE A 100 6.32 8.65 -0.08
C ILE A 100 7.04 8.48 -1.40
N ARG A 101 6.49 9.03 -2.47
CA ARG A 101 7.12 9.10 -3.79
C ARG A 101 7.00 10.54 -4.33
N ASP A 102 8.09 11.08 -4.87
CA ASP A 102 8.13 12.44 -5.42
C ASP A 102 7.56 13.49 -4.46
N ASN A 103 7.94 13.39 -3.18
CA ASN A 103 7.46 14.23 -2.07
C ASN A 103 5.94 14.18 -1.80
N LYS A 104 5.22 13.22 -2.41
CA LYS A 104 3.79 12.98 -2.16
C LYS A 104 3.60 11.70 -1.37
N VAL A 105 2.75 11.76 -0.34
CA VAL A 105 2.34 10.57 0.40
C VAL A 105 1.34 9.80 -0.46
N GLU A 106 1.70 8.61 -0.92
CA GLU A 106 0.84 7.73 -1.71
C GLU A 106 0.08 6.72 -0.83
N ILE A 107 0.75 6.18 0.19
CA ILE A 107 0.12 5.25 1.14
C ILE A 107 0.39 5.74 2.55
N LEU A 108 -0.65 5.76 3.36
CA LEU A 108 -0.58 6.03 4.79
C LEU A 108 -1.62 5.17 5.49
N THR A 109 -1.17 4.24 6.33
CA THR A 109 -2.03 3.35 7.10
C THR A 109 -1.86 3.54 8.59
N ALA A 110 -2.90 3.22 9.33
CA ALA A 110 -2.92 3.38 10.78
C ALA A 110 -2.20 2.26 11.54
N GLY A 111 -2.15 1.04 10.97
CA GLY A 111 -1.67 -0.13 11.69
C GLY A 111 -2.60 -0.56 12.81
N ASP A 112 -3.91 -0.41 12.62
CA ASP A 112 -4.95 -0.69 13.62
C ASP A 112 -5.39 -2.17 13.66
N GLY A 113 -4.77 -3.02 12.86
CA GLY A 113 -5.10 -4.43 12.73
C GLY A 113 -6.39 -4.71 11.95
N LYS A 114 -7.02 -3.70 11.36
CA LYS A 114 -8.27 -3.87 10.61
C LYS A 114 -8.00 -3.94 9.12
N ILE A 115 -8.37 -5.05 8.50
CA ILE A 115 -8.22 -5.26 7.05
C ILE A 115 -8.95 -4.16 6.27
N TYR A 116 -10.15 -3.79 6.69
CA TYR A 116 -10.95 -2.74 6.03
C TYR A 116 -10.22 -1.39 6.00
N SER A 117 -9.58 -1.00 7.12
CA SER A 117 -8.80 0.25 7.20
C SER A 117 -7.61 0.24 6.24
N ALA A 118 -6.92 -0.89 6.12
CA ALA A 118 -5.82 -1.05 5.17
C ALA A 118 -6.32 -0.97 3.72
N VAL A 119 -7.42 -1.65 3.38
CA VAL A 119 -8.06 -1.58 2.05
C VAL A 119 -8.49 -0.16 1.70
N TYR A 120 -9.11 0.55 2.66
CA TYR A 120 -9.51 1.94 2.50
C TYR A 120 -8.32 2.86 2.20
N SER A 121 -7.23 2.71 2.95
CA SER A 121 -6.02 3.52 2.79
C SER A 121 -5.31 3.28 1.46
N VAL A 122 -5.32 2.04 0.96
CA VAL A 122 -4.62 1.65 -0.27
C VAL A 122 -5.44 1.91 -1.53
N TYR A 123 -6.73 1.56 -1.51
CA TYR A 123 -7.58 1.59 -2.70
C TYR A 123 -8.61 2.71 -2.70
N GLY A 124 -8.73 3.44 -1.60
CA GLY A 124 -9.65 4.55 -1.45
C GLY A 124 -11.08 4.16 -1.06
N ARG A 125 -11.87 5.19 -0.74
CA ARG A 125 -13.21 5.07 -0.18
C ARG A 125 -14.17 4.29 -1.06
N ASP A 126 -14.22 4.61 -2.35
CA ASP A 126 -15.22 4.04 -3.26
C ASP A 126 -14.99 2.54 -3.46
N PHE A 127 -13.72 2.13 -3.51
CA PHE A 127 -13.36 0.74 -3.59
C PHE A 127 -13.72 -0.01 -2.30
N ALA A 128 -13.35 0.53 -1.14
CA ALA A 128 -13.66 -0.07 0.16
C ALA A 128 -15.17 -0.24 0.39
N ASN A 129 -15.98 0.77 0.02
CA ASN A 129 -17.45 0.71 0.13
C ASN A 129 -18.10 -0.30 -0.82
N SER A 130 -17.38 -0.73 -1.85
CA SER A 130 -17.86 -1.74 -2.81
C SER A 130 -17.53 -3.16 -2.38
N MET A 131 -16.82 -3.34 -1.27
CA MET A 131 -16.40 -4.65 -0.79
C MET A 131 -17.48 -5.38 -0.01
N LEU A 132 -17.49 -6.68 -0.16
CA LEU A 132 -18.31 -7.64 0.57
C LEU A 132 -17.39 -8.45 1.46
N GLU A 133 -17.77 -8.61 2.70
CA GLU A 133 -17.02 -9.42 3.65
C GLU A 133 -17.09 -10.90 3.29
N VAL A 134 -15.95 -11.57 3.40
CA VAL A 134 -15.81 -13.02 3.23
C VAL A 134 -15.31 -13.58 4.55
N ASP A 135 -16.07 -14.52 5.09
CA ASP A 135 -15.71 -15.32 6.26
C ASP A 135 -16.31 -16.71 6.06
N TYR A 136 -15.45 -17.70 5.81
CA TYR A 136 -15.86 -19.04 5.47
C TYR A 136 -14.82 -20.08 5.87
N THR A 137 -15.29 -21.16 6.48
CA THR A 137 -14.44 -22.30 6.85
C THR A 137 -14.82 -23.51 6.01
N TRP A 138 -13.82 -24.16 5.41
CA TRP A 138 -13.98 -25.34 4.57
C TRP A 138 -12.85 -26.33 4.80
N GLN A 139 -13.17 -27.55 5.22
CA GLN A 139 -12.22 -28.66 5.41
C GLN A 139 -10.90 -28.26 6.12
N GLY A 140 -11.02 -27.53 7.21
CA GLY A 140 -9.86 -27.08 8.00
C GLY A 140 -9.12 -25.85 7.46
N MET A 141 -9.58 -25.26 6.34
CA MET A 141 -9.13 -23.97 5.82
C MET A 141 -10.09 -22.88 6.27
N HIS A 142 -9.55 -21.74 6.71
CA HIS A 142 -10.32 -20.55 7.05
C HIS A 142 -10.00 -19.44 6.07
N ILE A 143 -11.01 -18.92 5.38
CA ILE A 143 -10.88 -17.88 4.35
C ILE A 143 -11.61 -16.64 4.85
N THR A 144 -10.86 -15.58 5.06
CA THR A 144 -11.38 -14.28 5.50
C THR A 144 -10.99 -13.17 4.54
N GLY A 145 -11.60 -12.00 4.70
CA GLY A 145 -11.25 -10.80 3.94
C GLY A 145 -12.42 -10.22 3.17
N PHE A 146 -12.17 -9.78 1.95
CA PHE A 146 -13.14 -9.03 1.17
C PHE A 146 -13.11 -9.41 -0.31
N THR A 147 -14.28 -9.38 -0.94
CA THR A 147 -14.46 -9.40 -2.38
C THR A 147 -15.33 -8.24 -2.83
N VAL A 148 -15.35 -7.85 -4.11
CA VAL A 148 -16.12 -6.69 -4.58
C VAL A 148 -17.53 -7.08 -5.02
N LYS A 149 -18.47 -6.11 -4.96
CA LYS A 149 -19.76 -6.24 -5.65
C LYS A 149 -19.55 -6.38 -7.16
N PRO A 150 -20.35 -7.18 -7.88
CA PRO A 150 -20.20 -7.39 -9.33
C PRO A 150 -20.09 -6.10 -10.15
N LEU A 151 -20.87 -5.07 -9.78
CA LEU A 151 -20.84 -3.75 -10.44
C LEU A 151 -19.51 -3.00 -10.29
N SER A 152 -18.71 -3.36 -9.29
CA SER A 152 -17.40 -2.71 -8.99
C SER A 152 -16.20 -3.47 -9.54
N ALA A 153 -16.43 -4.45 -10.42
CA ALA A 153 -15.39 -5.24 -11.07
C ALA A 153 -14.38 -4.37 -11.84
N LYS A 154 -13.14 -4.82 -11.93
CA LYS A 154 -12.00 -4.07 -12.45
C LYS A 154 -11.62 -4.51 -13.87
N PRO A 155 -10.93 -3.65 -14.66
CA PRO A 155 -10.52 -4.00 -16.03
C PRO A 155 -9.34 -4.98 -16.09
N ASN A 156 -8.70 -5.29 -14.96
CA ASN A 156 -7.57 -6.20 -14.90
C ASN A 156 -7.49 -6.94 -13.56
N ARG A 157 -6.61 -7.97 -13.50
CA ARG A 157 -6.43 -8.86 -12.35
C ARG A 157 -5.51 -8.31 -11.25
N ARG A 158 -5.00 -7.07 -11.35
CA ARG A 158 -4.07 -6.49 -10.35
C ARG A 158 -4.68 -6.35 -8.96
N PHE A 159 -6.01 -6.31 -8.89
CA PHE A 159 -6.77 -6.19 -7.65
C PHE A 159 -7.18 -7.54 -7.04
N GLN A 160 -6.65 -8.64 -7.57
CA GLN A 160 -6.82 -9.96 -6.98
C GLN A 160 -5.63 -10.23 -6.06
N ASN A 161 -5.85 -10.09 -4.75
CA ASN A 161 -4.82 -10.27 -3.74
C ASN A 161 -5.17 -11.46 -2.85
N PHE A 162 -4.31 -12.46 -2.88
CA PHE A 162 -4.42 -13.66 -2.05
C PHE A 162 -3.26 -13.72 -1.08
N PHE A 163 -3.56 -13.95 0.19
CA PHE A 163 -2.56 -14.10 1.25
C PHE A 163 -2.74 -15.47 1.89
N VAL A 164 -1.74 -16.33 1.81
CA VAL A 164 -1.75 -17.65 2.45
C VAL A 164 -0.81 -17.61 3.65
N ASN A 165 -1.35 -17.90 4.83
CA ASN A 165 -0.62 -17.81 6.09
C ASN A 165 0.16 -16.48 6.21
N LYS A 166 -0.52 -15.33 5.94
CA LYS A 166 0.00 -13.95 5.93
C LYS A 166 1.03 -13.64 4.84
N ARG A 167 1.22 -14.52 3.86
CA ARG A 167 2.15 -14.30 2.75
C ARG A 167 1.38 -14.04 1.46
N TYR A 168 1.71 -12.97 0.75
CA TYR A 168 1.16 -12.70 -0.58
C TYR A 168 1.54 -13.82 -1.56
N VAL A 169 0.55 -14.31 -2.28
CA VAL A 169 0.71 -15.44 -3.21
C VAL A 169 0.01 -15.16 -4.54
N LYS A 170 0.68 -15.50 -5.63
CA LYS A 170 0.05 -15.60 -6.95
C LYS A 170 -0.35 -17.05 -7.19
N SER A 171 -1.65 -17.34 -7.09
CA SER A 171 -2.19 -18.67 -7.34
C SER A 171 -3.18 -18.64 -8.50
N ARG A 172 -2.94 -19.48 -9.50
CA ARG A 172 -3.86 -19.66 -10.63
C ARG A 172 -5.16 -20.32 -10.18
N ALA A 173 -5.07 -21.28 -9.27
CA ALA A 173 -6.24 -21.97 -8.72
C ALA A 173 -7.16 -20.99 -7.97
N CYS A 174 -6.62 -20.13 -7.09
CA CYS A 174 -7.41 -19.13 -6.39
C CYS A 174 -8.03 -18.09 -7.34
N ALA A 175 -7.28 -17.64 -8.36
CA ALA A 175 -7.79 -16.68 -9.34
C ALA A 175 -8.91 -17.29 -10.18
N ALA A 176 -8.76 -18.54 -10.64
CA ALA A 176 -9.79 -19.26 -11.39
C ALA A 176 -11.06 -19.46 -10.55
N ALA A 177 -10.91 -19.88 -9.28
CA ALA A 177 -12.02 -20.04 -8.35
C ALA A 177 -12.80 -18.75 -8.10
N LEU A 178 -12.06 -17.65 -7.89
CA LEU A 178 -12.65 -16.32 -7.75
C LEU A 178 -13.45 -15.93 -8.99
N GLU A 179 -12.86 -16.06 -10.19
CA GLU A 179 -13.51 -15.71 -11.45
C GLU A 179 -14.71 -16.62 -11.74
N GLU A 180 -14.63 -17.91 -11.40
CA GLU A 180 -15.73 -18.84 -11.53
C GLU A 180 -16.90 -18.51 -10.59
N ALA A 181 -16.65 -18.10 -9.35
CA ALA A 181 -17.69 -17.67 -8.42
C ALA A 181 -18.50 -16.48 -8.95
N TYR A 182 -17.88 -15.64 -9.79
CA TYR A 182 -18.51 -14.49 -10.45
C TYR A 182 -19.06 -14.81 -11.86
N ARG A 183 -19.02 -16.08 -12.30
CA ARG A 183 -19.55 -16.45 -13.62
C ARG A 183 -20.99 -15.95 -13.79
N ASN A 184 -21.27 -15.32 -14.93
CA ASN A 184 -22.55 -14.70 -15.28
C ASN A 184 -22.96 -13.45 -14.47
N LEU A 185 -22.11 -12.97 -13.55
CA LEU A 185 -22.35 -11.75 -12.78
C LEU A 185 -21.56 -10.54 -13.29
N LEU A 186 -20.53 -10.78 -14.09
CA LEU A 186 -19.63 -9.74 -14.59
C LEU A 186 -19.88 -9.42 -16.06
N MET A 187 -19.69 -8.16 -16.40
CA MET A 187 -19.63 -7.73 -17.81
C MET A 187 -18.36 -8.30 -18.48
N THR A 188 -18.42 -8.53 -19.77
CA THR A 188 -17.29 -9.01 -20.59
C THR A 188 -16.08 -8.10 -20.41
N GLY A 189 -14.89 -8.69 -20.20
CA GLY A 189 -13.63 -7.95 -20.01
C GLY A 189 -13.45 -7.34 -18.62
N LYS A 190 -14.33 -7.66 -17.66
CA LYS A 190 -14.16 -7.27 -16.25
C LYS A 190 -13.74 -8.46 -15.40
N PHE A 191 -12.96 -8.16 -14.37
CA PHE A 191 -12.43 -9.14 -13.42
C PHE A 191 -12.85 -8.77 -12.00
N PRO A 192 -13.20 -9.75 -11.16
CA PRO A 192 -13.49 -9.51 -9.77
C PRO A 192 -12.20 -9.07 -9.05
N ALA A 193 -12.34 -8.20 -8.06
CA ALA A 193 -11.25 -7.84 -7.17
C ALA A 193 -11.47 -8.47 -5.80
N CYS A 194 -10.39 -8.79 -5.11
CA CYS A 194 -10.44 -9.35 -3.77
C CYS A 194 -9.18 -9.03 -2.94
N VAL A 195 -9.34 -9.13 -1.64
CA VAL A 195 -8.28 -9.19 -0.65
C VAL A 195 -8.66 -10.37 0.27
N LEU A 196 -8.12 -11.55 -0.01
CA LEU A 196 -8.47 -12.78 0.69
C LEU A 196 -7.28 -13.32 1.47
N TYR A 197 -7.52 -13.65 2.72
CA TYR A 197 -6.59 -14.33 3.62
C TYR A 197 -7.04 -15.76 3.77
N ILE A 198 -6.11 -16.69 3.58
CA ILE A 198 -6.34 -18.12 3.58
C ILE A 198 -5.42 -18.74 4.62
N ASP A 199 -5.98 -19.13 5.74
CA ASP A 199 -5.28 -19.82 6.79
C ASP A 199 -5.43 -21.31 6.59
N ILE A 200 -4.29 -21.99 6.36
CA ILE A 200 -4.22 -23.43 6.07
C ILE A 200 -3.11 -24.09 6.91
N PRO A 201 -3.24 -25.38 7.21
CA PRO A 201 -2.16 -26.13 7.86
C PRO A 201 -0.86 -26.06 7.05
N PRO A 202 0.29 -25.76 7.68
CA PRO A 202 1.56 -25.57 6.97
C PRO A 202 2.06 -26.80 6.17
N ASN A 203 1.63 -28.00 6.57
CA ASN A 203 1.97 -29.26 5.89
C ASN A 203 1.26 -29.48 4.56
N THR A 204 0.27 -28.65 4.23
CA THR A 204 -0.50 -28.73 2.97
C THR A 204 0.02 -27.81 1.88
N ILE A 205 1.09 -27.07 2.13
CA ILE A 205 1.64 -26.08 1.22
C ILE A 205 3.16 -26.19 1.11
N ASP A 206 3.68 -26.18 -0.12
CA ASP A 206 5.11 -25.99 -0.39
C ASP A 206 5.32 -24.54 -0.85
N VAL A 207 6.06 -23.78 -0.04
CA VAL A 207 6.41 -22.37 -0.27
C VAL A 207 7.75 -22.23 -1.01
N ASN A 208 8.55 -23.30 -1.08
CA ASN A 208 9.90 -23.25 -1.65
C ASN A 208 9.92 -23.56 -3.16
N VAL A 209 8.95 -23.07 -3.90
CA VAL A 209 8.81 -23.30 -5.34
C VAL A 209 9.60 -22.28 -6.17
N HIS A 210 9.64 -21.01 -5.72
CA HIS A 210 10.26 -19.90 -6.44
C HIS A 210 11.15 -19.06 -5.49
N PRO A 211 12.28 -18.50 -5.95
CA PRO A 211 13.18 -17.68 -5.10
C PRO A 211 12.47 -16.53 -4.40
N THR A 212 11.51 -15.88 -5.06
CA THR A 212 10.71 -14.78 -4.50
C THR A 212 9.59 -15.26 -3.57
N LYS A 213 9.32 -16.58 -3.52
CA LYS A 213 8.24 -17.19 -2.72
C LYS A 213 6.84 -16.58 -2.93
N ILE A 214 6.63 -15.98 -4.09
CA ILE A 214 5.33 -15.44 -4.51
C ILE A 214 4.44 -16.55 -5.06
N GLU A 215 5.06 -17.60 -5.64
CA GLU A 215 4.38 -18.80 -6.11
C GLU A 215 4.50 -19.89 -5.07
N VAL A 216 3.41 -20.55 -4.81
CA VAL A 216 3.31 -21.68 -3.87
C VAL A 216 2.64 -22.85 -4.57
N ARG A 217 2.99 -24.05 -4.14
CA ARG A 217 2.31 -25.27 -4.59
C ARG A 217 1.46 -25.80 -3.44
N PHE A 218 0.18 -25.98 -3.70
CA PHE A 218 -0.72 -26.63 -2.77
C PHE A 218 -0.67 -28.15 -2.97
N SER A 219 -0.76 -28.90 -1.90
CA SER A 219 -0.85 -30.38 -1.98
C SER A 219 -2.09 -30.82 -2.75
N ASP A 220 -3.18 -30.06 -2.60
CA ASP A 220 -4.43 -30.25 -3.34
C ASP A 220 -4.94 -28.92 -3.88
N GLU A 221 -4.66 -28.65 -5.18
CA GLU A 221 -5.13 -27.44 -5.86
C GLU A 221 -6.63 -27.42 -6.06
N LYS A 222 -7.28 -28.61 -6.18
CA LYS A 222 -8.73 -28.72 -6.36
C LYS A 222 -9.43 -28.31 -5.08
N LEU A 223 -8.97 -28.79 -3.94
CA LEU A 223 -9.48 -28.43 -2.63
C LEU A 223 -9.37 -26.93 -2.37
N MET A 224 -8.23 -26.32 -2.73
CA MET A 224 -8.02 -24.87 -2.64
C MET A 224 -8.99 -24.10 -3.54
N HIS A 225 -9.21 -24.58 -4.77
CA HIS A 225 -10.15 -23.99 -5.70
C HIS A 225 -11.58 -24.02 -5.13
N GLU A 226 -12.03 -25.17 -4.65
CA GLU A 226 -13.36 -25.34 -4.05
C GLU A 226 -13.55 -24.42 -2.84
N ALA A 227 -12.55 -24.34 -1.95
CA ALA A 227 -12.61 -23.51 -0.75
C ALA A 227 -12.81 -22.02 -1.10
N VAL A 228 -12.01 -21.49 -2.02
CA VAL A 228 -12.12 -20.09 -2.47
C VAL A 228 -13.43 -19.85 -3.21
N PHE A 229 -13.85 -20.78 -4.07
CA PHE A 229 -15.11 -20.70 -4.80
C PHE A 229 -16.31 -20.58 -3.84
N PHE A 230 -16.43 -21.50 -2.87
CA PHE A 230 -17.54 -21.49 -1.93
C PHE A 230 -17.51 -20.29 -0.99
N ALA A 231 -16.32 -19.87 -0.53
CA ALA A 231 -16.16 -18.68 0.31
C ALA A 231 -16.70 -17.42 -0.39
N VAL A 232 -16.28 -17.20 -1.63
CA VAL A 232 -16.71 -16.05 -2.43
C VAL A 232 -18.19 -16.16 -2.82
N LYS A 233 -18.63 -17.33 -3.24
CA LYS A 233 -20.03 -17.56 -3.64
C LYS A 233 -21.00 -17.31 -2.48
N ASN A 234 -20.64 -17.76 -1.28
CA ASN A 234 -21.43 -17.52 -0.07
C ASN A 234 -21.53 -16.02 0.27
N SER A 235 -20.42 -15.26 0.14
CA SER A 235 -20.42 -13.82 0.35
C SER A 235 -21.32 -13.08 -0.65
N LEU A 236 -21.27 -13.46 -1.93
CA LEU A 236 -22.15 -12.89 -2.96
C LEU A 236 -23.62 -13.18 -2.67
N MET A 237 -23.98 -14.41 -2.28
CA MET A 237 -25.35 -14.79 -1.96
C MET A 237 -25.90 -14.10 -0.71
N LYS A 238 -25.05 -13.86 0.31
CA LYS A 238 -25.46 -13.11 1.51
C LYS A 238 -25.85 -11.68 1.18
N ASN A 239 -25.18 -11.07 0.20
CA ASN A 239 -25.43 -9.68 -0.20
C ASN A 239 -26.68 -9.54 -1.11
N ASP A 240 -27.08 -10.60 -1.82
CA ASP A 240 -28.29 -10.59 -2.66
C ASP A 240 -29.60 -10.71 -1.85
N ARG A 241 -29.53 -11.01 -0.56
CA ARG A 241 -30.70 -10.90 0.31
C ARG A 241 -31.04 -9.44 0.50
N PRO A 242 -32.30 -8.99 0.29
CA PRO A 242 -32.68 -7.61 0.58
C PRO A 242 -32.37 -7.33 2.05
N ASN A 243 -31.46 -6.39 2.29
CA ASN A 243 -31.17 -5.93 3.62
C ASN A 243 -32.47 -5.36 4.20
N GLU A 244 -32.99 -5.97 5.24
CA GLU A 244 -33.87 -5.27 6.18
C GLU A 244 -33.08 -4.04 6.62
N MET A 245 -33.62 -2.84 6.30
CA MET A 245 -32.96 -1.58 6.61
C MET A 245 -32.89 -1.43 8.13
N HIS A 246 -31.79 -1.88 8.72
CA HIS A 246 -31.38 -1.34 10.01
C HIS A 246 -30.85 0.08 9.76
N LEU A 247 -31.70 1.06 10.06
CA LEU A 247 -31.33 2.47 10.14
C LEU A 247 -30.38 2.66 11.33
N GLU A 248 -29.13 2.28 11.19
CA GLU A 248 -28.10 2.67 12.14
C GLU A 248 -27.74 4.13 11.95
N ASN A 249 -27.91 4.86 13.03
CA ASN A 249 -27.76 6.30 13.17
C ASN A 249 -26.36 6.76 12.71
N LYS A 250 -26.27 7.51 11.62
CA LYS A 250 -25.06 8.11 11.04
C LYS A 250 -24.29 9.08 11.94
N ARG A 251 -24.61 9.18 13.24
CA ARG A 251 -24.00 10.19 14.14
C ARG A 251 -22.62 9.82 14.71
N ASN A 252 -22.19 8.55 14.64
CA ASN A 252 -20.97 8.11 15.32
C ASN A 252 -19.70 8.12 14.46
N PHE A 253 -19.79 8.43 13.17
CA PHE A 253 -18.61 8.36 12.27
C PHE A 253 -17.68 9.57 12.42
N THR A 254 -18.25 10.77 12.70
CA THR A 254 -17.47 12.01 12.83
C THR A 254 -16.70 12.07 14.16
N GLU A 255 -17.27 11.55 15.25
CA GLU A 255 -16.61 11.50 16.55
C GLU A 255 -15.48 10.46 16.58
N SER A 256 -15.67 9.29 15.99
CA SER A 256 -14.62 8.27 15.88
C SER A 256 -13.43 8.76 15.06
N PHE A 257 -13.65 9.53 14.00
CA PHE A 257 -12.59 10.10 13.17
C PHE A 257 -11.81 11.21 13.89
N LEU A 258 -12.47 12.03 14.71
CA LEU A 258 -11.82 13.07 15.53
C LEU A 258 -11.01 12.47 16.70
N ILE A 259 -11.50 11.40 17.32
CA ILE A 259 -10.77 10.62 18.34
C ILE A 259 -9.55 9.94 17.71
N TYR A 260 -9.68 9.44 16.47
CA TYR A 260 -8.62 8.81 15.71
C TYR A 260 -7.50 9.81 15.35
N LEU A 261 -7.84 11.01 14.90
CA LEU A 261 -6.86 12.08 14.65
C LEU A 261 -6.12 12.50 15.92
N LYS A 262 -6.81 12.57 17.07
CA LYS A 262 -6.19 12.86 18.37
C LYS A 262 -5.25 11.74 18.84
N LYS A 263 -5.56 10.47 18.56
CA LYS A 263 -4.67 9.33 18.87
C LYS A 263 -3.42 9.28 17.99
N ILE A 264 -3.54 9.66 16.70
CA ILE A 264 -2.37 9.73 15.80
C ILE A 264 -1.37 10.79 16.27
N THR A 265 -1.83 11.95 16.73
CA THR A 265 -0.94 12.99 17.28
C THR A 265 -0.30 12.59 18.60
N ALA A 266 -0.99 11.81 19.45
CA ALA A 266 -0.45 11.30 20.72
C ALA A 266 0.50 10.10 20.53
N PHE A 267 0.24 9.23 19.54
CA PHE A 267 1.06 8.04 19.28
C PHE A 267 2.39 8.40 18.57
N SER A 268 2.45 9.51 17.84
CA SER A 268 3.69 10.04 17.23
C SER A 268 4.74 10.46 18.27
N LEU A 269 4.36 10.62 19.54
CA LEU A 269 5.27 11.05 20.60
C LEU A 269 5.90 9.88 21.38
N ASN A 270 5.34 8.66 21.29
CA ASN A 270 5.74 7.54 22.16
C ASN A 270 6.07 6.22 21.43
N SER A 271 6.27 6.21 20.12
CA SER A 271 6.63 5.00 19.38
C SER A 271 8.14 4.94 19.12
N PRO A 272 8.81 3.78 19.34
CA PRO A 272 10.24 3.60 19.06
C PRO A 272 10.60 3.63 17.57
N TRP A 273 9.61 3.69 16.67
CA TRP A 273 9.79 3.73 15.22
C TRP A 273 9.42 5.10 14.67
N ARG A 274 10.37 6.04 14.68
CA ARG A 274 10.19 7.37 14.06
C ARG A 274 10.68 7.35 12.61
N ILE A 275 9.75 7.48 11.68
CA ILE A 275 10.06 8.02 10.35
C ILE A 275 10.04 9.54 10.50
N ILE A 276 11.19 10.20 10.30
CA ILE A 276 11.32 11.66 10.46
C ILE A 276 10.39 12.37 9.47
N VAL A 277 9.34 13.00 9.99
CA VAL A 277 8.51 13.94 9.24
C VAL A 277 9.01 15.34 9.58
N LYS A 278 9.67 16.03 8.62
CA LYS A 278 9.89 17.49 8.75
C LYS A 278 8.52 18.17 8.67
N SER A 279 8.08 18.74 9.78
CA SER A 279 6.85 19.52 9.85
C SER A 279 6.98 20.82 9.07
N LEU A 280 6.14 21.01 8.05
CA LEU A 280 5.89 22.33 7.47
C LEU A 280 4.88 23.08 8.36
N PRO A 281 5.02 24.40 8.56
CA PRO A 281 4.17 25.16 9.47
C PRO A 281 2.74 25.26 8.95
N CYS A 282 1.80 24.87 9.80
CA CYS A 282 0.37 24.96 9.55
C CYS A 282 -0.08 26.42 9.55
N LYS A 283 -0.37 27.00 8.37
CA LYS A 283 -1.06 28.30 8.28
C LYS A 283 -2.52 28.12 8.67
N ARG A 284 -2.93 28.84 9.70
CA ARG A 284 -4.32 28.90 10.21
C ARG A 284 -5.30 29.22 9.09
N LEU A 285 -6.18 28.30 8.76
CA LEU A 285 -7.41 28.58 8.04
C LEU A 285 -8.42 29.21 9.03
N ARG A 286 -8.66 30.53 8.90
CA ARG A 286 -9.78 31.19 9.58
C ARG A 286 -11.08 30.84 8.83
N TYR A 287 -12.00 30.23 9.52
CA TYR A 287 -13.40 30.11 9.08
C TYR A 287 -14.02 31.50 9.06
N LEU A 288 -14.53 31.93 7.92
CA LEU A 288 -15.47 33.05 7.80
C LEU A 288 -16.88 32.49 7.61
N PRO A 289 -17.87 33.00 8.34
CA PRO A 289 -19.27 32.57 8.21
C PRO A 289 -19.91 33.12 6.95
N GLN A 290 -20.73 32.28 6.33
CA GLN A 290 -21.58 32.69 5.21
C GLN A 290 -22.65 33.67 5.65
N SER A 291 -22.67 34.88 5.08
CA SER A 291 -23.88 35.68 4.97
C SER A 291 -23.83 36.62 3.75
N ARG A 292 -24.94 36.51 3.01
CA ARG A 292 -25.49 37.44 2.03
C ARG A 292 -24.92 37.55 0.63
N ARG A 293 -25.74 37.01 -0.29
CA ARG A 293 -25.83 37.40 -1.69
C ARG A 293 -26.07 38.92 -1.81
N GLN A 294 -25.30 39.61 -2.63
CA GLN A 294 -25.81 40.68 -3.47
C GLN A 294 -24.98 40.84 -4.75
N LYS A 295 -25.70 41.09 -5.84
CA LYS A 295 -25.25 41.29 -7.21
C LYS A 295 -24.43 42.56 -7.35
N SER A 296 -23.36 42.55 -8.09
CA SER A 296 -23.04 43.67 -8.99
C SER A 296 -22.05 43.20 -10.06
N SER A 297 -22.42 43.43 -11.28
CA SER A 297 -21.64 43.29 -12.51
C SER A 297 -20.59 44.38 -12.60
N THR A 298 -19.33 44.05 -12.84
CA THR A 298 -18.40 44.99 -13.49
C THR A 298 -17.34 44.24 -14.25
N LYS A 299 -17.25 44.55 -15.53
CA LYS A 299 -16.28 44.09 -16.52
C LYS A 299 -14.87 44.50 -16.12
N ILE A 300 -13.93 43.55 -16.12
CA ILE A 300 -12.52 43.85 -16.34
C ILE A 300 -11.98 42.89 -17.40
N ARG A 301 -11.71 43.44 -18.59
CA ARG A 301 -10.88 42.85 -19.62
C ARG A 301 -9.43 42.97 -19.17
N THR A 302 -8.70 41.88 -19.14
CA THR A 302 -7.24 41.94 -19.25
C THR A 302 -6.74 40.80 -20.15
N ALA A 303 -5.98 41.23 -21.12
CA ALA A 303 -5.43 40.49 -22.22
C ALA A 303 -4.35 39.50 -21.75
N ILE A 304 -4.46 38.26 -22.17
CA ILE A 304 -3.37 37.28 -22.11
C ILE A 304 -2.78 37.21 -23.54
N LYS A 305 -1.58 37.75 -23.71
CA LYS A 305 -0.77 37.60 -24.95
C LYS A 305 -0.10 36.20 -24.92
N SER A 306 -0.28 35.47 -26.00
CA SER A 306 0.36 34.17 -26.23
C SER A 306 1.85 34.28 -26.62
N PRO A 307 2.66 33.23 -26.39
CA PRO A 307 4.14 33.27 -26.57
C PRO A 307 4.67 33.21 -28.00
N HIS A 308 3.86 33.39 -29.03
CA HIS A 308 4.27 33.19 -30.45
C HIS A 308 4.71 34.42 -31.20
N GLN A 309 4.90 35.58 -30.59
CA GLN A 309 5.31 36.82 -31.27
C GLN A 309 6.68 37.39 -30.84
N ARG A 310 7.63 36.54 -30.50
CA ARG A 310 9.02 36.99 -30.16
C ARG A 310 10.09 36.49 -31.14
N LEU A 311 9.76 36.05 -32.34
CA LEU A 311 10.74 35.53 -33.29
C LEU A 311 10.80 36.30 -34.63
N GLU A 312 10.11 37.44 -34.80
CA GLU A 312 10.14 38.20 -36.05
C GLU A 312 10.77 39.61 -35.97
N GLN A 313 11.36 40.00 -34.85
CA GLN A 313 12.02 41.32 -34.76
C GLN A 313 13.54 41.29 -34.64
N SER A 314 14.22 40.21 -34.97
CA SER A 314 15.69 40.18 -35.00
C SER A 314 16.30 39.90 -36.41
N ARG A 315 15.55 40.17 -37.51
CA ARG A 315 16.06 40.08 -38.89
C ARG A 315 15.78 41.32 -39.71
N ALA A 316 15.86 42.50 -39.13
CA ALA A 316 15.94 43.74 -39.88
C ALA A 316 16.88 44.69 -39.18
N GLY A 317 18.17 44.65 -39.50
CA GLY A 317 19.16 45.60 -38.97
C GLY A 317 20.54 44.97 -38.85
N ALA A 318 21.16 44.60 -39.99
CA ALA A 318 22.59 44.71 -40.34
C ALA A 318 22.81 44.03 -41.67
#